data_fe859d28875495facf2bc84a22330970
#
_entry.id   fe859d28875495facf2bc84a22330970
#
_cell.length_a   1.000
_cell.length_b   1.000
_cell.length_c   1.000
_cell.angle_alpha   90.00
_cell.angle_beta   90.00
_cell.angle_gamma   90.00
#
_symmetry.space_group_name_H-M   'P 1'
#
loop_
_entity.id
_entity.type
_entity.pdbx_description
1 polymer ?
#
loop_
_entity_poly.entity_id
_entity_poly.type
_entity_poly.pdbx_seq_one_letter_code
_entity_poly.pdbx_strand_id
1 'polypeptide(L)'
;MPKPTLRAIIFDIGRVLVRVDIRKAKMGLADGLSLSPEELWSAIENDPRWGDWQEGRMSPRDWHLNLSKRLGISLDFETFTNVWNSALDPVPIHANQLFEALSMHYHLGLLSNTDPIHVARLESTYDFFRYFPKPVRIYSCVVGASKPDPLIFREALKVCHVRAEEAVYIDDIAAYAEAAHRLGMTGIQYQSPEQLRQQLAALGIQTTNPSTT
;
A
#
# COMPACT_ATOMS: atom_id res chain seq x y z
N MET A 1 -11.10 30.53 -11.44
CA MET A 1 -10.94 29.45 -12.42
C MET A 1 -11.85 28.30 -12.04
N PRO A 2 -12.50 27.58 -12.96
CA PRO A 2 -13.29 26.41 -12.61
C PRO A 2 -12.39 25.39 -11.89
N LYS A 3 -12.95 24.68 -10.89
CA LYS A 3 -12.24 23.56 -10.24
C LYS A 3 -11.86 22.52 -11.31
N PRO A 4 -10.63 22.00 -11.30
CA PRO A 4 -10.26 20.94 -12.21
C PRO A 4 -11.15 19.73 -12.01
N THR A 5 -11.55 19.09 -13.10
CA THR A 5 -12.36 17.86 -13.04
C THR A 5 -11.47 16.71 -12.57
N LEU A 6 -11.86 16.05 -11.50
CA LEU A 6 -11.17 14.86 -11.00
C LEU A 6 -11.30 13.72 -12.01
N ARG A 7 -10.22 13.00 -12.26
CA ARG A 7 -10.11 11.92 -13.26
C ARG A 7 -9.49 10.65 -12.71
N ALA A 8 -8.70 10.72 -11.64
CA ALA A 8 -8.08 9.56 -11.05
C ALA A 8 -8.26 9.51 -9.53
N ILE A 9 -8.38 8.29 -8.99
CA ILE A 9 -8.38 8.00 -7.56
C ILE A 9 -7.29 6.98 -7.31
N ILE A 10 -6.30 7.36 -6.51
CA ILE A 10 -5.11 6.56 -6.21
C ILE A 10 -5.16 6.17 -4.73
N PHE A 11 -5.09 4.87 -4.45
CA PHE A 11 -5.19 4.32 -3.10
C PHE A 11 -3.84 3.81 -2.61
N ASP A 12 -3.51 4.04 -1.36
CA ASP A 12 -2.61 3.15 -0.64
C ASP A 12 -3.28 1.78 -0.42
N ILE A 13 -2.48 0.76 -0.08
CA ILE A 13 -2.96 -0.61 0.12
C ILE A 13 -3.08 -0.94 1.61
N GLY A 14 -1.98 -0.82 2.35
CA GLY A 14 -1.93 -1.19 3.75
C GLY A 14 -2.85 -0.32 4.61
N ARG A 15 -3.68 -0.92 5.45
CA ARG A 15 -4.67 -0.23 6.32
C ARG A 15 -5.71 0.63 5.60
N VAL A 16 -5.61 0.78 4.28
CA VAL A 16 -6.61 1.43 3.43
C VAL A 16 -7.48 0.39 2.72
N LEU A 17 -6.88 -0.55 2.01
CA LEU A 17 -7.58 -1.62 1.28
C LEU A 17 -7.47 -2.98 1.97
N VAL A 18 -6.37 -3.22 2.67
CA VAL A 18 -6.02 -4.48 3.36
C VAL A 18 -5.70 -4.19 4.82
N ARG A 19 -6.33 -4.93 5.74
CA ARG A 19 -5.93 -4.85 7.16
C ARG A 19 -4.54 -5.43 7.34
N VAL A 20 -3.71 -4.73 8.11
CA VAL A 20 -2.35 -5.15 8.44
C VAL A 20 -2.23 -5.34 9.95
N ASP A 21 -2.05 -6.59 10.37
CA ASP A 21 -1.75 -6.95 11.77
C ASP A 21 -0.31 -7.48 11.88
N ILE A 22 0.62 -6.56 12.08
CA ILE A 22 2.04 -6.86 12.17
C ILE A 22 2.41 -7.75 13.36
N ARG A 23 1.54 -7.87 14.38
CA ARG A 23 1.82 -8.69 15.57
C ARG A 23 2.02 -10.16 15.22
N LYS A 24 1.27 -10.69 14.26
CA LYS A 24 1.41 -12.07 13.79
C LYS A 24 2.80 -12.34 13.20
N ALA A 25 3.28 -11.45 12.34
CA ALA A 25 4.61 -11.56 11.75
C ALA A 25 5.71 -11.40 12.82
N LYS A 26 5.57 -10.42 13.72
CA LYS A 26 6.50 -10.22 14.84
C LYS A 26 6.65 -11.48 15.70
N MET A 27 5.53 -12.06 16.13
CA MET A 27 5.55 -13.26 16.99
C MET A 27 6.17 -14.45 16.24
N GLY A 28 5.78 -14.69 14.99
CA GLY A 28 6.31 -15.81 14.22
C GLY A 28 7.80 -15.67 13.86
N LEU A 29 8.29 -14.44 13.64
CA LEU A 29 9.71 -14.21 13.39
C LEU A 29 10.56 -14.29 14.67
N ALA A 30 9.99 -13.95 15.83
CA ALA A 30 10.69 -14.01 17.13
C ALA A 30 10.68 -15.40 17.75
N ASP A 31 9.95 -16.35 17.20
CA ASP A 31 9.86 -17.70 17.75
C ASP A 31 11.23 -18.36 17.83
N GLY A 32 11.57 -18.84 19.01
CA GLY A 32 12.88 -19.44 19.33
C GLY A 32 14.05 -18.47 19.48
N LEU A 33 13.82 -17.15 19.43
CA LEU A 33 14.84 -16.13 19.66
C LEU A 33 14.83 -15.64 21.10
N SER A 34 15.97 -15.06 21.54
CA SER A 34 16.06 -14.39 22.84
C SER A 34 15.49 -12.98 22.86
N LEU A 35 15.13 -12.42 21.68
CA LEU A 35 14.53 -11.10 21.53
C LEU A 35 13.01 -11.18 21.67
N SER A 36 12.41 -10.19 22.32
CA SER A 36 10.96 -10.03 22.25
C SER A 36 10.51 -9.68 20.82
N PRO A 37 9.24 -9.94 20.43
CA PRO A 37 8.73 -9.57 19.12
C PRO A 37 8.91 -8.08 18.77
N GLU A 38 8.79 -7.20 19.77
CA GLU A 38 8.96 -5.75 19.62
C GLU A 38 10.43 -5.36 19.38
N GLU A 39 11.36 -5.93 20.15
CA GLU A 39 12.80 -5.70 19.98
C GLU A 39 13.27 -6.22 18.62
N LEU A 40 12.83 -7.41 18.22
CA LEU A 40 13.15 -7.98 16.92
C LEU A 40 12.65 -7.08 15.79
N TRP A 41 11.39 -6.64 15.86
CA TRP A 41 10.80 -5.80 14.83
C TRP A 41 11.49 -4.45 14.74
N SER A 42 11.80 -3.83 15.88
CA SER A 42 12.59 -2.60 15.92
C SER A 42 13.97 -2.79 15.26
N ALA A 43 14.62 -3.94 15.49
CA ALA A 43 15.91 -4.26 14.86
C ALA A 43 15.78 -4.48 13.34
N ILE A 44 14.63 -4.98 12.86
CA ILE A 44 14.31 -5.13 11.44
C ILE A 44 14.10 -3.77 10.79
N GLU A 45 13.24 -2.91 11.35
CA GLU A 45 12.95 -1.57 10.79
C GLU A 45 14.17 -0.63 10.83
N ASN A 46 15.06 -0.81 11.80
CA ASN A 46 16.32 -0.06 11.92
C ASN A 46 17.51 -0.74 11.20
N ASP A 47 17.27 -1.81 10.42
CA ASP A 47 18.31 -2.41 9.60
C ASP A 47 18.82 -1.40 8.57
N PRO A 48 20.15 -1.18 8.44
CA PRO A 48 20.71 -0.26 7.43
C PRO A 48 20.27 -0.58 6.00
N ARG A 49 19.84 -1.82 5.73
CA ARG A 49 19.36 -2.27 4.41
C ARG A 49 17.85 -2.24 4.27
N TRP A 50 17.12 -1.75 5.28
CA TRP A 50 15.65 -1.64 5.22
C TRP A 50 15.18 -0.81 4.01
N GLY A 51 15.84 0.33 3.73
CA GLY A 51 15.57 1.14 2.55
C GLY A 51 15.82 0.38 1.24
N ASP A 52 16.91 -0.39 1.16
CA ASP A 52 17.24 -1.22 -0.01
C ASP A 52 16.17 -2.29 -0.24
N TRP A 53 15.67 -2.90 0.84
CA TRP A 53 14.58 -3.87 0.79
C TRP A 53 13.27 -3.24 0.31
N GLN A 54 12.85 -2.13 0.92
CA GLN A 54 11.61 -1.43 0.59
C GLN A 54 11.60 -0.82 -0.82
N GLU A 55 12.76 -0.54 -1.37
CA GLU A 55 12.94 0.03 -2.71
C GLU A 55 13.44 -0.99 -3.75
N GLY A 56 13.35 -2.28 -3.43
CA GLY A 56 13.58 -3.38 -4.37
C GLY A 56 15.04 -3.58 -4.80
N ARG A 57 16.01 -2.97 -4.11
CA ARG A 57 17.46 -3.17 -4.35
C ARG A 57 17.99 -4.48 -3.75
N MET A 58 17.14 -5.19 -2.99
CA MET A 58 17.43 -6.52 -2.46
C MET A 58 16.43 -7.55 -2.94
N SER A 59 16.92 -8.76 -3.25
CA SER A 59 16.02 -9.88 -3.49
C SER A 59 15.38 -10.39 -2.19
N PRO A 60 14.22 -11.05 -2.24
CA PRO A 60 13.62 -11.70 -1.07
C PRO A 60 14.55 -12.68 -0.34
N ARG A 61 15.37 -13.42 -1.09
CA ARG A 61 16.34 -14.36 -0.51
C ARG A 61 17.50 -13.64 0.18
N ASP A 62 17.99 -12.55 -0.39
CA ASP A 62 19.07 -11.76 0.23
C ASP A 62 18.55 -11.06 1.49
N TRP A 63 17.30 -10.58 1.51
CA TRP A 63 16.69 -10.01 2.70
C TRP A 63 16.56 -11.05 3.81
N HIS A 64 16.03 -12.23 3.50
CA HIS A 64 15.96 -13.36 4.44
C HIS A 64 17.32 -13.72 5.00
N LEU A 65 18.35 -13.89 4.14
CA LEU A 65 19.71 -14.19 4.56
C LEU A 65 20.32 -13.08 5.44
N ASN A 66 20.05 -11.82 5.13
CA ASN A 66 20.50 -10.69 5.95
C ASN A 66 19.93 -10.76 7.36
N LEU A 67 18.63 -10.97 7.49
CA LEU A 67 17.95 -11.06 8.79
C LEU A 67 18.40 -12.31 9.56
N SER A 68 18.54 -13.46 8.88
CA SER A 68 19.02 -14.70 9.49
C SER A 68 20.42 -14.51 10.09
N LYS A 69 21.33 -13.89 9.37
CA LYS A 69 22.72 -13.66 9.85
C LYS A 69 22.78 -12.64 10.99
N ARG A 70 21.98 -11.59 10.93
CA ARG A 70 22.08 -10.48 11.89
C ARG A 70 21.27 -10.71 13.16
N LEU A 71 20.11 -11.35 13.06
CA LEU A 71 19.14 -11.47 14.13
C LEU A 71 18.93 -12.91 14.59
N GLY A 72 19.60 -13.88 13.94
CA GLY A 72 19.49 -15.29 14.30
C GLY A 72 18.19 -15.96 13.88
N ILE A 73 17.42 -15.35 12.95
CA ILE A 73 16.20 -15.96 12.44
C ILE A 73 16.55 -17.26 11.72
N SER A 74 16.10 -18.41 12.26
CA SER A 74 16.45 -19.74 11.79
C SER A 74 15.38 -20.38 10.91
N LEU A 75 14.37 -19.62 10.48
CA LEU A 75 13.33 -20.08 9.57
C LEU A 75 13.92 -20.33 8.18
N ASP A 76 13.48 -21.40 7.51
CA ASP A 76 13.73 -21.55 6.07
C ASP A 76 13.00 -20.44 5.27
N PHE A 77 13.35 -20.29 3.99
CA PHE A 77 12.83 -19.20 3.17
C PHE A 77 11.31 -19.27 2.98
N GLU A 78 10.74 -20.47 2.84
CA GLU A 78 9.30 -20.66 2.66
C GLU A 78 8.55 -20.29 3.94
N THR A 79 8.99 -20.82 5.06
CA THR A 79 8.43 -20.48 6.38
C THR A 79 8.56 -19.02 6.68
N PHE A 80 9.74 -18.41 6.41
CA PHE A 80 9.95 -16.98 6.56
C PHE A 80 8.95 -16.15 5.74
N THR A 81 8.73 -16.49 4.45
CA THR A 81 7.79 -15.74 3.60
C THR A 81 6.35 -15.91 4.07
N ASN A 82 5.97 -17.08 4.58
CA ASN A 82 4.65 -17.32 5.13
C ASN A 82 4.41 -16.49 6.41
N VAL A 83 5.39 -16.48 7.30
CA VAL A 83 5.35 -15.66 8.53
C VAL A 83 5.33 -14.17 8.20
N TRP A 84 6.17 -13.70 7.26
CA TRP A 84 6.18 -12.32 6.78
C TRP A 84 4.80 -11.88 6.27
N ASN A 85 4.19 -12.70 5.43
CA ASN A 85 2.86 -12.49 4.87
C ASN A 85 1.70 -12.63 5.87
N SER A 86 1.93 -13.20 7.05
CA SER A 86 0.87 -13.37 8.09
C SER A 86 0.35 -12.05 8.64
N ALA A 87 1.08 -10.94 8.40
CA ALA A 87 0.62 -9.60 8.70
C ALA A 87 -0.60 -9.15 7.87
N LEU A 88 -0.83 -9.76 6.71
CA LEU A 88 -1.90 -9.39 5.79
C LEU A 88 -3.17 -10.18 6.11
N ASP A 89 -4.26 -9.50 6.47
CA ASP A 89 -5.58 -10.12 6.66
C ASP A 89 -6.15 -10.53 5.29
N PRO A 90 -6.61 -11.77 5.09
CA PRO A 90 -7.13 -12.22 3.80
C PRO A 90 -8.45 -11.54 3.38
N VAL A 91 -9.12 -10.85 4.31
CA VAL A 91 -10.38 -10.15 4.03
C VAL A 91 -10.11 -8.68 3.72
N PRO A 92 -10.49 -8.17 2.53
CA PRO A 92 -10.30 -6.76 2.19
C PRO A 92 -11.17 -5.84 3.07
N ILE A 93 -10.73 -4.58 3.22
CA ILE A 93 -11.47 -3.56 4.00
C ILE A 93 -12.72 -3.11 3.26
N HIS A 94 -12.63 -2.98 1.93
CA HIS A 94 -13.74 -2.53 1.09
C HIS A 94 -14.29 -3.67 0.24
N ALA A 95 -15.59 -3.66 0.04
CA ALA A 95 -16.24 -4.54 -0.92
C ALA A 95 -15.93 -4.10 -2.37
N ASN A 96 -15.92 -5.05 -3.30
CA ASN A 96 -15.63 -4.81 -4.72
C ASN A 96 -16.56 -3.79 -5.37
N GLN A 97 -17.80 -3.65 -4.87
CA GLN A 97 -18.80 -2.68 -5.36
C GLN A 97 -18.29 -1.23 -5.31
N LEU A 98 -17.43 -0.89 -4.35
CA LEU A 98 -16.81 0.43 -4.30
C LEU A 98 -15.95 0.67 -5.55
N PHE A 99 -15.06 -0.26 -5.86
CA PHE A 99 -14.13 -0.13 -7.00
C PHE A 99 -14.87 -0.22 -8.32
N GLU A 100 -15.92 -1.05 -8.41
CA GLU A 100 -16.79 -1.13 -9.57
C GLU A 100 -17.43 0.23 -9.86
N ALA A 101 -18.08 0.85 -8.87
CA ALA A 101 -18.71 2.16 -9.02
C ALA A 101 -17.69 3.25 -9.42
N LEU A 102 -16.53 3.28 -8.76
CA LEU A 102 -15.50 4.27 -9.04
C LEU A 102 -14.87 4.09 -10.43
N SER A 103 -14.62 2.85 -10.85
CA SER A 103 -13.97 2.55 -12.14
C SER A 103 -14.81 2.93 -13.37
N MET A 104 -16.11 3.13 -13.21
CA MET A 104 -16.99 3.61 -14.28
C MET A 104 -16.68 5.07 -14.69
N HIS A 105 -16.10 5.86 -13.79
CA HIS A 105 -15.92 7.30 -14.00
C HIS A 105 -14.50 7.80 -13.79
N TYR A 106 -13.64 7.00 -13.11
CA TYR A 106 -12.30 7.40 -12.71
C TYR A 106 -11.27 6.33 -13.08
N HIS A 107 -10.07 6.75 -13.40
CA HIS A 107 -8.90 5.87 -13.43
C HIS A 107 -8.54 5.50 -11.98
N LEU A 108 -8.48 4.20 -11.70
CA LEU A 108 -8.07 3.72 -10.38
C LEU A 108 -6.60 3.33 -10.40
N GLY A 109 -5.84 3.81 -9.42
CA GLY A 109 -4.43 3.50 -9.22
C GLY A 109 -4.12 3.02 -7.81
N LEU A 110 -3.02 2.29 -7.67
CA LEU A 110 -2.44 1.89 -6.39
C LEU A 110 -1.07 2.54 -6.21
N LEU A 111 -0.75 2.98 -5.00
CA LEU A 111 0.54 3.55 -4.64
C LEU A 111 0.91 3.12 -3.21
N SER A 112 1.82 2.16 -3.08
CA SER A 112 2.15 1.57 -1.78
C SER A 112 3.65 1.46 -1.54
N ASN A 113 4.08 1.80 -0.30
CA ASN A 113 5.38 1.38 0.21
C ASN A 113 5.27 -0.07 0.63
N THR A 114 5.95 -0.95 -0.10
CA THR A 114 5.83 -2.40 0.09
C THR A 114 7.04 -3.14 -0.48
N ASP A 115 7.12 -4.42 -0.20
CA ASP A 115 8.22 -5.29 -0.59
C ASP A 115 7.77 -6.39 -1.55
N PRO A 116 8.69 -7.08 -2.26
CA PRO A 116 8.35 -8.09 -3.25
C PRO A 116 7.60 -9.30 -2.69
N ILE A 117 7.79 -9.67 -1.40
CA ILE A 117 7.09 -10.80 -0.75
C ILE A 117 5.61 -10.42 -0.59
N HIS A 118 5.35 -9.23 -0.05
CA HIS A 118 3.98 -8.74 0.10
C HIS A 118 3.30 -8.51 -1.26
N VAL A 119 3.98 -7.94 -2.27
CA VAL A 119 3.40 -7.75 -3.61
C VAL A 119 2.88 -9.07 -4.18
N ALA A 120 3.69 -10.13 -4.14
CA ALA A 120 3.29 -11.45 -4.65
C ALA A 120 2.05 -11.99 -3.92
N ARG A 121 2.00 -11.82 -2.58
CA ARG A 121 0.86 -12.24 -1.76
C ARG A 121 -0.39 -11.41 -2.03
N LEU A 122 -0.25 -10.09 -2.09
CA LEU A 122 -1.35 -9.16 -2.36
C LEU A 122 -2.03 -9.47 -3.69
N GLU A 123 -1.27 -9.53 -4.77
CA GLU A 123 -1.80 -9.77 -6.12
C GLU A 123 -2.44 -11.16 -6.30
N SER A 124 -2.01 -12.16 -5.53
CA SER A 124 -2.58 -13.51 -5.58
C SER A 124 -3.81 -13.72 -4.70
N THR A 125 -4.05 -12.83 -3.73
CA THR A 125 -5.07 -13.06 -2.69
C THR A 125 -6.35 -12.25 -2.92
N TYR A 126 -6.24 -11.00 -3.41
CA TYR A 126 -7.39 -10.10 -3.39
C TYR A 126 -7.97 -9.85 -4.78
N ASP A 127 -9.26 -10.12 -4.92
CA ASP A 127 -9.99 -9.95 -6.18
C ASP A 127 -10.11 -8.50 -6.65
N PHE A 128 -10.00 -7.52 -5.73
CA PHE A 128 -10.10 -6.10 -6.09
C PHE A 128 -8.99 -5.65 -7.07
N PHE A 129 -7.87 -6.38 -7.16
CA PHE A 129 -6.81 -6.08 -8.11
C PHE A 129 -7.26 -6.07 -9.58
N ARG A 130 -8.39 -6.70 -9.90
CA ARG A 130 -8.98 -6.65 -11.26
C ARG A 130 -9.40 -5.24 -11.68
N TYR A 131 -9.67 -4.34 -10.73
CA TYR A 131 -10.00 -2.93 -10.99
C TYR A 131 -8.77 -2.04 -11.15
N PHE A 132 -7.59 -2.58 -10.89
CA PHE A 132 -6.30 -1.90 -10.95
C PHE A 132 -5.38 -2.65 -11.90
N PRO A 133 -5.42 -2.39 -13.24
CA PRO A 133 -4.53 -3.06 -14.19
C PRO A 133 -3.06 -2.84 -13.84
N LYS A 134 -2.19 -3.79 -14.22
CA LYS A 134 -0.78 -3.79 -13.80
C LYS A 134 -0.05 -2.44 -13.94
N PRO A 135 -0.21 -1.68 -15.06
CA PRO A 135 0.51 -0.41 -15.22
C PRO A 135 0.21 0.64 -14.15
N VAL A 136 -0.96 0.58 -13.50
CA VAL A 136 -1.36 1.55 -12.46
C VAL A 136 -1.12 1.06 -11.02
N ARG A 137 -0.39 -0.04 -10.86
CA ARG A 137 0.04 -0.57 -9.55
C ARG A 137 1.46 -0.11 -9.27
N ILE A 138 1.59 0.92 -8.46
CA ILE A 138 2.87 1.55 -8.12
C ILE A 138 3.32 1.03 -6.76
N TYR A 139 4.44 0.31 -6.76
CA TYR A 139 5.06 -0.25 -5.56
C TYR A 139 6.45 0.36 -5.37
N SER A 140 6.81 0.74 -4.15
CA SER A 140 8.13 1.31 -3.85
C SER A 140 9.26 0.38 -4.30
N CYS A 141 9.11 -0.94 -4.08
CA CYS A 141 10.10 -1.94 -4.49
C CYS A 141 10.22 -2.15 -6.01
N VAL A 142 9.31 -1.59 -6.81
CA VAL A 142 9.39 -1.61 -8.29
C VAL A 142 9.92 -0.30 -8.83
N VAL A 143 9.48 0.83 -8.24
CA VAL A 143 9.88 2.18 -8.67
C VAL A 143 11.27 2.56 -8.17
N GLY A 144 11.74 1.97 -7.07
CA GLY A 144 13.00 2.32 -6.43
C GLY A 144 12.94 3.59 -5.61
N ALA A 145 11.73 4.01 -5.19
CA ALA A 145 11.48 5.16 -4.34
C ALA A 145 10.28 4.90 -3.43
N SER A 146 10.32 5.44 -2.22
CA SER A 146 9.27 5.27 -1.20
C SER A 146 8.59 6.59 -0.87
N LYS A 147 7.29 6.55 -0.54
CA LYS A 147 6.60 7.71 0.07
C LYS A 147 7.36 8.14 1.32
N PRO A 148 7.58 9.42 1.56
CA PRO A 148 6.98 10.59 0.90
C PRO A 148 7.79 11.19 -0.26
N ASP A 149 8.74 10.46 -0.87
CA ASP A 149 9.51 11.00 -2.01
C ASP A 149 8.55 11.41 -3.15
N PRO A 150 8.65 12.65 -3.70
CA PRO A 150 7.84 13.10 -4.82
C PRO A 150 7.91 12.22 -6.07
N LEU A 151 8.99 11.47 -6.26
CA LEU A 151 9.20 10.63 -7.43
C LEU A 151 8.11 9.57 -7.55
N ILE A 152 7.76 8.88 -6.44
CA ILE A 152 6.77 7.79 -6.48
C ILE A 152 5.37 8.30 -6.81
N PHE A 153 5.01 9.51 -6.33
CA PHE A 153 3.73 10.16 -6.67
C PHE A 153 3.68 10.59 -8.15
N ARG A 154 4.80 11.11 -8.69
CA ARG A 154 4.91 11.49 -10.11
C ARG A 154 4.77 10.27 -11.01
N GLU A 155 5.34 9.12 -10.66
CA GLU A 155 5.14 7.87 -11.40
C GLU A 155 3.67 7.43 -11.36
N ALA A 156 2.99 7.55 -10.22
CA ALA A 156 1.56 7.24 -10.13
C ALA A 156 0.71 8.16 -11.04
N LEU A 157 0.95 9.46 -11.04
CA LEU A 157 0.27 10.42 -11.92
C LEU A 157 0.53 10.12 -13.40
N LYS A 158 1.76 9.81 -13.74
CA LYS A 158 2.19 9.49 -15.12
C LYS A 158 1.46 8.25 -15.65
N VAL A 159 1.40 7.16 -14.90
CA VAL A 159 0.74 5.92 -15.36
C VAL A 159 -0.78 6.02 -15.34
N CYS A 160 -1.35 6.89 -14.51
CA CYS A 160 -2.78 7.23 -14.53
C CYS A 160 -3.12 8.25 -15.64
N HIS A 161 -2.13 8.81 -16.35
CA HIS A 161 -2.31 9.82 -17.41
C HIS A 161 -3.11 11.04 -16.93
N VAL A 162 -2.83 11.55 -15.75
CA VAL A 162 -3.50 12.72 -15.15
C VAL A 162 -2.49 13.73 -14.60
N ARG A 163 -2.93 14.98 -14.49
CA ARG A 163 -2.21 16.01 -13.76
C ARG A 163 -2.51 15.89 -12.27
N ALA A 164 -1.68 16.48 -11.42
CA ALA A 164 -1.84 16.37 -9.97
C ALA A 164 -3.22 16.89 -9.48
N GLU A 165 -3.68 18.01 -10.00
CA GLU A 165 -4.97 18.62 -9.65
C GLU A 165 -6.19 17.80 -10.12
N GLU A 166 -6.00 16.79 -10.95
CA GLU A 166 -7.03 15.87 -11.44
C GLU A 166 -7.08 14.56 -10.63
N ALA A 167 -6.21 14.40 -9.62
CA ALA A 167 -6.08 13.18 -8.85
C ALA A 167 -6.43 13.37 -7.38
N VAL A 168 -7.12 12.35 -6.83
CA VAL A 168 -7.30 12.14 -5.38
C VAL A 168 -6.31 11.06 -4.95
N TYR A 169 -5.60 11.27 -3.85
CA TYR A 169 -4.74 10.29 -3.20
C TYR A 169 -5.25 9.97 -1.79
N ILE A 170 -5.35 8.70 -1.44
CA ILE A 170 -5.94 8.21 -0.19
C ILE A 170 -4.91 7.35 0.55
N ASP A 171 -4.57 7.73 1.79
CA ASP A 171 -3.54 7.05 2.60
C ASP A 171 -3.88 7.17 4.09
N ASP A 172 -3.61 6.16 4.92
CA ASP A 172 -3.84 6.20 6.36
C ASP A 172 -2.80 7.08 7.08
N ILE A 173 -1.62 7.26 6.50
CA ILE A 173 -0.54 8.09 7.04
C ILE A 173 -0.72 9.53 6.60
N ALA A 174 -1.05 10.41 7.56
CA ALA A 174 -1.28 11.84 7.30
C ALA A 174 -0.14 12.50 6.52
N ALA A 175 1.12 12.18 6.84
CA ALA A 175 2.29 12.73 6.17
C ALA A 175 2.35 12.38 4.67
N TYR A 176 1.80 11.25 4.25
CA TYR A 176 1.76 10.83 2.84
C TYR A 176 0.62 11.52 2.08
N ALA A 177 -0.56 11.64 2.70
CA ALA A 177 -1.64 12.45 2.15
C ALA A 177 -1.24 13.92 1.98
N GLU A 178 -0.50 14.47 2.96
CA GLU A 178 0.05 15.83 2.90
C GLU A 178 1.14 15.96 1.82
N ALA A 179 2.00 14.96 1.64
CA ALA A 179 3.00 14.96 0.56
C ALA A 179 2.34 15.01 -0.83
N ALA A 180 1.25 14.25 -1.03
CA ALA A 180 0.46 14.32 -2.25
C ALA A 180 -0.18 15.71 -2.43
N HIS A 181 -0.69 16.30 -1.34
CA HIS A 181 -1.27 17.66 -1.38
C HIS A 181 -0.25 18.71 -1.81
N ARG A 182 0.98 18.65 -1.29
CA ARG A 182 2.07 19.56 -1.70
C ARG A 182 2.44 19.45 -3.18
N LEU A 183 2.12 18.32 -3.82
CA LEU A 183 2.29 18.14 -5.27
C LEU A 183 1.09 18.61 -6.09
N GLY A 184 0.02 19.12 -5.44
CA GLY A 184 -1.19 19.58 -6.07
C GLY A 184 -2.31 18.56 -6.21
N MET A 185 -2.16 17.35 -5.67
CA MET A 185 -3.23 16.35 -5.60
C MET A 185 -4.24 16.69 -4.49
N THR A 186 -5.44 16.12 -4.53
CA THR A 186 -6.34 16.13 -3.37
C THR A 186 -5.94 14.97 -2.45
N GLY A 187 -5.20 15.25 -1.37
CA GLY A 187 -4.83 14.25 -0.36
C GLY A 187 -5.95 14.01 0.64
N ILE A 188 -6.31 12.76 0.87
CA ILE A 188 -7.27 12.33 1.90
C ILE A 188 -6.57 11.42 2.88
N GLN A 189 -6.54 11.82 4.17
CA GLN A 189 -6.14 10.89 5.22
C GLN A 189 -7.30 9.92 5.48
N TYR A 190 -7.04 8.63 5.25
CA TYR A 190 -8.00 7.56 5.49
C TYR A 190 -8.10 7.25 6.98
N GLN A 191 -9.31 7.12 7.50
CA GLN A 191 -9.57 6.72 8.88
C GLN A 191 -10.55 5.53 8.96
N SER A 192 -11.55 5.50 8.07
CA SER A 192 -12.52 4.43 8.00
C SER A 192 -13.24 4.42 6.64
N PRO A 193 -13.90 3.30 6.28
CA PRO A 193 -14.73 3.25 5.07
C PRO A 193 -15.82 4.33 5.04
N GLU A 194 -16.40 4.64 6.17
CA GLU A 194 -17.46 5.63 6.28
C GLU A 194 -16.92 7.06 6.06
N GLN A 195 -15.82 7.41 6.75
CA GLN A 195 -15.16 8.70 6.54
C GLN A 195 -14.73 8.87 5.08
N LEU A 196 -14.19 7.83 4.45
CA LEU A 196 -13.79 7.89 3.04
C LEU A 196 -14.99 8.20 2.13
N ARG A 197 -16.13 7.52 2.31
CA ARG A 197 -17.35 7.79 1.51
C ARG A 197 -17.79 9.25 1.65
N GLN A 198 -17.78 9.79 2.87
CA GLN A 198 -18.15 11.21 3.12
C GLN A 198 -17.18 12.17 2.42
N GLN A 199 -15.87 11.92 2.49
CA GLN A 199 -14.85 12.75 1.82
C GLN A 199 -15.00 12.69 0.29
N LEU A 200 -15.22 11.50 -0.27
CA LEU A 200 -15.44 11.34 -1.71
C LEU A 200 -16.73 12.04 -2.16
N ALA A 201 -17.82 11.91 -1.38
CA ALA A 201 -19.09 12.60 -1.67
C ALA A 201 -18.95 14.13 -1.63
N ALA A 202 -18.15 14.69 -0.68
CA ALA A 202 -17.85 16.12 -0.62
C ALA A 202 -17.09 16.64 -1.86
N LEU A 203 -16.38 15.74 -2.57
CA LEU A 203 -15.72 16.02 -3.84
C LEU A 203 -16.64 15.78 -5.05
N GLY A 204 -17.91 15.37 -4.84
CA GLY A 204 -18.85 15.03 -5.91
C GLY A 204 -18.65 13.62 -6.49
N ILE A 205 -17.85 12.77 -5.83
CA ILE A 205 -17.54 11.40 -6.26
C ILE A 205 -18.57 10.44 -5.67
N GLN A 206 -19.32 9.73 -6.53
CA GLN A 206 -20.31 8.72 -6.13
C GLN A 206 -19.60 7.37 -5.88
N THR A 207 -19.91 6.73 -4.76
CA THR A 207 -19.32 5.45 -4.31
C THR A 207 -20.28 4.27 -4.42
N THR A 208 -21.47 4.48 -4.99
CA THR A 208 -22.49 3.46 -5.23
C THR A 208 -23.01 3.56 -6.66
N ASN A 209 -23.34 2.42 -7.27
CA ASN A 209 -23.98 2.39 -8.57
C ASN A 209 -25.43 2.87 -8.45
N PRO A 210 -25.92 3.78 -9.33
CA PRO A 210 -27.29 4.23 -9.32
C PRO A 210 -28.33 3.14 -9.64
N SER A 211 -27.89 1.95 -10.08
CA SER A 211 -28.76 0.83 -10.48
C SER A 211 -29.10 -0.18 -9.36
N THR A 212 -28.78 0.11 -8.09
CA THR A 212 -28.96 -0.82 -6.96
C THR A 212 -29.99 -0.29 -5.93
N THR A 213 -30.88 0.59 -6.35
CA THR A 213 -32.07 1.05 -5.57
C THR A 213 -33.33 0.57 -6.19
#